data_0b617c6d463f4ab5f6b5f0b4678d89d3
#
_entry.id   0b617c6d463f4ab5f6b5f0b4678d89d3
#
_cell.length_a   1.000
_cell.length_b   1.000
_cell.length_c   1.000
_cell.angle_alpha   90.00
_cell.angle_beta   90.00
_cell.angle_gamma   90.00
#
_symmetry.space_group_name_H-M   'P 1'
#
loop_
_entity.id
_entity.type
_entity.pdbx_description
1 polymer ?
#
loop_
_entity_poly.entity_id
_entity_poly.type
_entity_poly.pdbx_seq_one_letter_code
_entity_poly.pdbx_strand_id
1 'polypeptide(L)'
;LGAFNGRNSQLKYRGFVKTCNRISAAYACNRLAPYLQKNKTLYINILSIEEREGKTFVAKYFQERWEELGFQVRYIRIGEEINIESSLFTTENIEEYIKAESQPDIVLIEYPSIQGNSVPPHLLSSSQVNILIANVRRVWKNSDKEFVSYLREITKNTSLYLYLNNASREAVEDFTGQLPPQTSMRSFTNRMMYMGLTATNSAIK
;
A
#
# COMPACT_ATOMS: atom_id res chain seq x y z
N LEU A 1 -3.69 5.01 3.85
CA LEU A 1 -3.75 4.98 2.38
C LEU A 1 -4.71 3.89 1.94
N GLY A 2 -5.47 4.07 0.85
CA GLY A 2 -6.48 3.11 0.45
C GLY A 2 -6.68 3.05 -1.07
N ALA A 3 -7.12 1.89 -1.55
CA ALA A 3 -7.57 1.68 -2.91
C ALA A 3 -9.08 1.47 -2.95
N PHE A 4 -9.72 2.01 -3.98
CA PHE A 4 -11.15 1.95 -4.18
C PHE A 4 -11.58 0.63 -4.85
N ASN A 5 -12.68 0.01 -4.38
CA ASN A 5 -13.23 -1.19 -4.99
C ASN A 5 -14.54 -0.90 -5.72
N GLY A 6 -14.55 -1.13 -7.04
CA GLY A 6 -15.70 -0.95 -7.92
C GLY A 6 -16.41 -2.23 -8.34
N ARG A 7 -16.44 -3.28 -7.51
CA ARG A 7 -16.96 -4.60 -7.88
C ARG A 7 -18.40 -4.65 -8.40
N ASN A 8 -19.23 -3.66 -8.12
CA ASN A 8 -20.68 -3.66 -8.49
C ASN A 8 -21.03 -2.69 -9.61
N SER A 9 -20.06 -2.23 -10.40
CA SER A 9 -20.33 -1.20 -11.37
C SER A 9 -20.15 -1.67 -12.82
N GLN A 10 -21.15 -1.34 -13.65
CA GLN A 10 -21.12 -1.52 -15.09
C GLN A 10 -19.89 -0.83 -15.73
N LEU A 11 -19.57 -1.19 -16.97
CA LEU A 11 -18.39 -0.73 -17.73
C LEU A 11 -18.03 0.78 -17.62
N LYS A 12 -19.03 1.65 -17.45
CA LYS A 12 -18.83 3.11 -17.23
C LYS A 12 -17.99 3.45 -15.98
N TYR A 13 -17.96 2.61 -14.97
CA TYR A 13 -17.26 2.84 -13.70
C TYR A 13 -15.82 2.30 -13.68
N ARG A 14 -15.42 1.47 -14.64
CA ARG A 14 -14.04 0.94 -14.68
C ARG A 14 -13.00 2.05 -14.81
N GLY A 15 -13.23 3.03 -15.68
CA GLY A 15 -12.36 4.19 -15.84
C GLY A 15 -12.29 5.04 -14.58
N PHE A 16 -13.42 5.25 -13.92
CA PHE A 16 -13.49 5.97 -12.65
C PHE A 16 -12.69 5.28 -11.53
N VAL A 17 -12.89 3.97 -11.34
CA VAL A 17 -12.16 3.17 -10.35
C VAL A 17 -10.66 3.21 -10.60
N LYS A 18 -10.24 3.06 -11.86
CA LYS A 18 -8.83 3.17 -12.25
C LYS A 18 -8.26 4.54 -11.88
N THR A 19 -8.98 5.61 -12.16
CA THR A 19 -8.56 6.98 -11.82
C THR A 19 -8.43 7.17 -10.31
N CYS A 20 -9.40 6.70 -9.52
CA CYS A 20 -9.34 6.78 -8.06
C CYS A 20 -8.13 6.02 -7.49
N ASN A 21 -7.86 4.82 -8.00
CA ASN A 21 -6.71 4.03 -7.57
C ASN A 21 -5.37 4.69 -7.96
N ARG A 22 -5.28 5.32 -9.14
CA ARG A 22 -4.09 6.11 -9.53
C ARG A 22 -3.86 7.31 -8.62
N ILE A 23 -4.92 8.02 -8.21
CA ILE A 23 -4.81 9.13 -7.26
C ILE A 23 -4.32 8.62 -5.90
N SER A 24 -4.87 7.51 -5.40
CA SER A 24 -4.44 6.89 -4.14
C SER A 24 -2.98 6.44 -4.20
N ALA A 25 -2.57 5.81 -5.31
CA ALA A 25 -1.18 5.41 -5.52
C ALA A 25 -0.25 6.64 -5.60
N ALA A 26 -0.65 7.69 -6.32
CA ALA A 26 0.13 8.93 -6.39
C ALA A 26 0.33 9.56 -5.00
N TYR A 27 -0.73 9.60 -4.19
CA TYR A 27 -0.63 10.09 -2.81
C TYR A 27 0.33 9.23 -1.98
N ALA A 28 0.25 7.90 -2.09
CA ALA A 28 1.16 6.98 -1.41
C ALA A 28 2.61 7.20 -1.87
N CYS A 29 2.87 7.27 -3.17
CA CYS A 29 4.19 7.52 -3.72
C CYS A 29 4.78 8.86 -3.23
N ASN A 30 3.97 9.93 -3.17
CA ASN A 30 4.40 11.20 -2.61
C ASN A 30 4.82 11.10 -1.14
N ARG A 31 4.15 10.25 -0.35
CA ARG A 31 4.52 9.97 1.04
C ARG A 31 5.82 9.16 1.16
N LEU A 32 6.14 8.38 0.16
CA LEU A 32 7.35 7.56 0.10
C LEU A 32 8.54 8.30 -0.55
N ALA A 33 8.28 9.38 -1.28
CA ALA A 33 9.32 10.17 -1.96
C ALA A 33 10.49 10.60 -1.04
N PRO A 34 10.29 10.96 0.25
CA PRO A 34 11.41 11.31 1.14
C PRO A 34 12.44 10.20 1.37
N TYR A 35 12.11 8.93 1.07
CA TYR A 35 13.05 7.82 1.18
C TYR A 35 13.94 7.65 -0.05
N LEU A 36 13.60 8.31 -1.17
CA LEU A 36 14.44 8.31 -2.37
C LEU A 36 15.75 9.04 -2.11
N GLN A 37 16.85 8.38 -2.35
CA GLN A 37 18.20 8.94 -2.22
C GLN A 37 18.94 8.80 -3.55
N LYS A 38 19.69 9.83 -3.93
CA LYS A 38 20.49 9.78 -5.15
C LYS A 38 21.50 8.63 -5.07
N ASN A 39 21.55 7.83 -6.11
CA ASN A 39 22.47 6.68 -6.26
C ASN A 39 22.27 5.56 -5.22
N LYS A 40 21.07 5.46 -4.63
CA LYS A 40 20.72 4.33 -3.77
C LYS A 40 19.36 3.76 -4.17
N THR A 41 19.27 2.45 -4.27
CA THR A 41 18.00 1.76 -4.48
C THR A 41 17.11 1.85 -3.26
N LEU A 42 15.84 2.20 -3.45
CA LEU A 42 14.83 2.18 -2.42
C LEU A 42 14.15 0.81 -2.39
N TYR A 43 14.28 0.08 -1.29
CA TYR A 43 13.62 -1.21 -1.08
C TYR A 43 12.31 -1.01 -0.31
N ILE A 44 11.21 -1.45 -0.91
CA ILE A 44 9.86 -1.37 -0.34
C ILE A 44 9.28 -2.77 -0.23
N ASN A 45 9.07 -3.25 0.98
CA ASN A 45 8.39 -4.51 1.25
C ASN A 45 6.88 -4.32 1.23
N ILE A 46 6.17 -5.24 0.57
CA ILE A 46 4.72 -5.28 0.49
C ILE A 46 4.24 -6.56 1.19
N LEU A 47 3.54 -6.37 2.29
CA LEU A 47 3.14 -7.39 3.23
C LEU A 47 1.61 -7.46 3.34
N SER A 48 1.09 -8.60 3.77
CA SER A 48 -0.28 -8.72 4.28
C SER A 48 -0.34 -9.78 5.37
N ILE A 49 -1.33 -9.69 6.24
CA ILE A 49 -1.55 -10.70 7.27
C ILE A 49 -2.17 -11.94 6.63
N GLU A 50 -3.28 -11.78 5.90
CA GLU A 50 -3.97 -12.88 5.22
C GLU A 50 -3.75 -12.81 3.70
N GLU A 51 -4.11 -13.89 3.03
CA GLU A 51 -4.14 -13.91 1.57
C GLU A 51 -5.27 -13.01 1.01
N ARG A 52 -5.17 -12.66 -0.26
CA ARG A 52 -6.18 -11.90 -0.99
C ARG A 52 -6.49 -10.50 -0.42
N GLU A 53 -5.61 -9.93 0.37
CA GLU A 53 -5.72 -8.54 0.83
C GLU A 53 -5.40 -7.51 -0.25
N GLY A 54 -4.87 -7.96 -1.40
CA GLY A 54 -4.67 -7.13 -2.61
C GLY A 54 -3.25 -6.61 -2.77
N LYS A 55 -2.24 -7.26 -2.21
CA LYS A 55 -0.82 -6.91 -2.36
C LYS A 55 -0.42 -6.65 -3.81
N THR A 56 -0.59 -7.67 -4.67
CA THR A 56 -0.23 -7.60 -6.10
C THR A 56 -0.92 -6.45 -6.82
N PHE A 57 -2.19 -6.19 -6.49
CA PHE A 57 -2.95 -5.09 -7.06
C PHE A 57 -2.33 -3.73 -6.68
N VAL A 58 -2.02 -3.53 -5.41
CA VAL A 58 -1.41 -2.28 -4.91
C VAL A 58 0.01 -2.11 -5.44
N ALA A 59 0.81 -3.19 -5.46
CA ALA A 59 2.17 -3.19 -5.98
C ALA A 59 2.23 -2.70 -7.44
N LYS A 60 1.32 -3.20 -8.30
CA LYS A 60 1.25 -2.79 -9.70
C LYS A 60 0.90 -1.32 -9.87
N TYR A 61 -0.02 -0.76 -9.06
CA TYR A 61 -0.30 0.68 -9.11
C TYR A 61 0.88 1.53 -8.63
N PHE A 62 1.65 1.06 -7.66
CA PHE A 62 2.88 1.72 -7.22
C PHE A 62 3.94 1.66 -8.32
N GLN A 63 4.14 0.50 -8.91
CA GLN A 63 5.05 0.32 -10.04
C GLN A 63 4.69 1.27 -11.19
N GLU A 64 3.45 1.20 -11.71
CA GLU A 64 2.97 2.08 -12.78
C GLU A 64 3.21 3.56 -12.44
N ARG A 65 2.95 3.96 -11.19
CA ARG A 65 3.11 5.36 -10.79
C ARG A 65 4.57 5.81 -10.75
N TRP A 66 5.47 5.00 -10.20
CA TRP A 66 6.89 5.33 -10.17
C TRP A 66 7.52 5.34 -11.57
N GLU A 67 7.13 4.41 -12.43
CA GLU A 67 7.55 4.37 -13.83
C GLU A 67 7.05 5.61 -14.61
N GLU A 68 5.80 6.06 -14.38
CA GLU A 68 5.29 7.34 -14.94
C GLU A 68 6.11 8.56 -14.50
N LEU A 69 6.74 8.50 -13.34
CA LEU A 69 7.64 9.56 -12.84
C LEU A 69 9.08 9.43 -13.35
N GLY A 70 9.38 8.41 -14.16
CA GLY A 70 10.67 8.18 -14.79
C GLY A 70 11.65 7.33 -13.98
N PHE A 71 11.23 6.69 -12.89
CA PHE A 71 12.06 5.79 -12.10
C PHE A 71 12.12 4.41 -12.72
N GLN A 72 13.27 3.75 -12.63
CA GLN A 72 13.41 2.33 -12.95
C GLN A 72 12.94 1.49 -11.79
N VAL A 73 11.80 0.78 -11.95
CA VAL A 73 11.19 -0.02 -10.90
C VAL A 73 11.32 -1.50 -11.21
N ARG A 74 11.79 -2.27 -10.23
CA ARG A 74 11.76 -3.73 -10.27
C ARG A 74 10.74 -4.24 -9.28
N TYR A 75 9.79 -5.03 -9.76
CA TYR A 75 8.81 -5.70 -8.92
C TYR A 75 9.12 -7.19 -8.83
N ILE A 76 9.17 -7.74 -7.62
CA ILE A 76 9.55 -9.12 -7.33
C ILE A 76 8.47 -9.72 -6.44
N ARG A 77 8.03 -10.94 -6.77
CA ARG A 77 7.12 -11.73 -5.94
C ARG A 77 7.85 -12.92 -5.36
N ILE A 78 7.99 -12.94 -4.07
CA ILE A 78 8.57 -14.08 -3.33
C ILE A 78 7.56 -15.22 -3.34
N GLY A 79 8.02 -16.42 -3.72
CA GLY A 79 7.19 -17.62 -3.89
C GLY A 79 6.77 -17.91 -5.33
N GLU A 80 6.86 -16.94 -6.24
CA GLU A 80 6.66 -17.18 -7.69
C GLU A 80 7.97 -17.06 -8.46
N GLU A 81 8.72 -15.97 -8.26
CA GLU A 81 9.99 -15.72 -8.94
C GLU A 81 11.18 -16.23 -8.14
N ILE A 82 11.04 -16.27 -6.82
CA ILE A 82 12.07 -16.69 -5.88
C ILE A 82 11.49 -17.81 -5.01
N ASN A 83 12.07 -18.99 -5.12
CA ASN A 83 11.64 -20.12 -4.29
C ASN A 83 11.96 -19.84 -2.82
N ILE A 84 10.96 -19.97 -1.93
CA ILE A 84 11.05 -19.57 -0.51
C ILE A 84 12.01 -20.49 0.29
N GLU A 85 12.56 -21.52 -0.34
CA GLU A 85 13.34 -22.54 0.37
C GLU A 85 14.65 -21.99 0.94
N SER A 86 14.91 -22.32 2.17
CA SER A 86 16.14 -22.20 2.99
C SER A 86 17.09 -21.03 2.73
N SER A 87 17.33 -20.64 1.48
CA SER A 87 18.27 -19.60 1.09
C SER A 87 17.87 -18.19 1.55
N LEU A 88 16.56 -17.85 1.60
CA LEU A 88 16.10 -16.55 2.09
C LEU A 88 16.35 -16.36 3.59
N PHE A 89 16.38 -17.45 4.36
CA PHE A 89 16.69 -17.39 5.79
C PHE A 89 18.18 -17.29 6.07
N THR A 90 19.03 -17.62 5.12
CA THR A 90 20.49 -17.57 5.23
C THR A 90 21.11 -16.37 4.55
N THR A 91 20.38 -15.68 3.69
CA THR A 91 20.85 -14.47 2.98
C THR A 91 20.77 -13.27 3.90
N GLU A 92 21.89 -12.64 4.21
CA GLU A 92 21.93 -11.48 5.13
C GLU A 92 21.30 -10.23 4.50
N ASN A 93 21.35 -10.10 3.15
CA ASN A 93 20.89 -8.92 2.44
C ASN A 93 20.03 -9.28 1.24
N ILE A 94 18.89 -8.60 1.09
CA ILE A 94 18.01 -8.74 -0.08
C ILE A 94 18.74 -8.36 -1.38
N GLU A 95 19.73 -7.48 -1.31
CA GLU A 95 20.56 -7.04 -2.45
C GLU A 95 21.33 -8.19 -3.10
N GLU A 96 21.83 -9.14 -2.30
CA GLU A 96 22.55 -10.32 -2.81
C GLU A 96 21.61 -11.25 -3.60
N TYR A 97 20.35 -11.23 -3.24
CA TYR A 97 19.32 -12.02 -3.91
C TYR A 97 18.85 -11.39 -5.22
N ILE A 98 18.81 -10.06 -5.25
CA ILE A 98 18.41 -9.28 -6.42
C ILE A 98 19.64 -9.01 -7.27
N LYS A 99 20.25 -10.04 -7.84
CA LYS A 99 21.29 -9.89 -8.86
C LYS A 99 20.72 -9.21 -10.10
N ALA A 100 20.63 -7.89 -10.07
CA ALA A 100 20.16 -7.10 -11.18
C ALA A 100 21.35 -6.77 -12.09
N GLU A 101 21.21 -7.02 -13.38
CA GLU A 101 22.15 -6.55 -14.41
C GLU A 101 22.23 -5.02 -14.44
N SER A 102 21.18 -4.34 -13.99
CA SER A 102 21.11 -2.90 -13.78
C SER A 102 20.60 -2.59 -12.38
N GLN A 103 21.17 -1.57 -11.74
CA GLN A 103 20.73 -1.14 -10.42
C GLN A 103 19.42 -0.31 -10.54
N PRO A 104 18.24 -0.83 -10.18
CA PRO A 104 16.99 -0.09 -10.27
C PRO A 104 16.96 1.02 -9.20
N ASP A 105 16.16 2.07 -9.44
CA ASP A 105 15.94 3.12 -8.46
C ASP A 105 15.07 2.62 -7.30
N ILE A 106 14.08 1.76 -7.61
CA ILE A 106 13.11 1.24 -6.64
C ILE A 106 12.93 -0.27 -6.85
N VAL A 107 12.93 -1.00 -5.75
CA VAL A 107 12.58 -2.42 -5.71
C VAL A 107 11.34 -2.61 -4.85
N LEU A 108 10.27 -3.13 -5.44
CA LEU A 108 9.05 -3.54 -4.74
C LEU A 108 9.11 -5.05 -4.52
N ILE A 109 9.02 -5.48 -3.26
CA ILE A 109 9.12 -6.89 -2.88
C ILE A 109 7.81 -7.33 -2.26
N GLU A 110 7.04 -8.14 -2.97
CA GLU A 110 5.83 -8.76 -2.44
C GLU A 110 6.15 -10.07 -1.74
N TYR A 111 5.85 -10.12 -0.46
CA TYR A 111 5.96 -11.33 0.34
C TYR A 111 4.65 -12.13 0.33
N PRO A 112 4.69 -13.45 0.57
CA PRO A 112 3.49 -14.22 0.86
C PRO A 112 2.77 -13.65 2.09
N SER A 113 1.53 -14.07 2.34
CA SER A 113 0.82 -13.68 3.57
C SER A 113 1.59 -14.16 4.81
N ILE A 114 1.68 -13.30 5.83
CA ILE A 114 2.41 -13.64 7.06
C ILE A 114 1.73 -14.79 7.79
N GLN A 115 0.40 -14.86 7.73
CA GLN A 115 -0.36 -15.96 8.29
C GLN A 115 -0.13 -17.23 7.45
N GLY A 116 0.50 -18.20 8.04
CA GLY A 116 0.78 -19.49 7.40
C GLY A 116 2.09 -19.56 6.61
N ASN A 117 2.84 -18.45 6.50
CA ASN A 117 4.15 -18.43 5.88
C ASN A 117 5.18 -17.77 6.79
N SER A 118 6.40 -18.27 6.70
CA SER A 118 7.53 -17.65 7.42
C SER A 118 8.12 -16.53 6.57
N VAL A 119 8.18 -15.31 7.12
CA VAL A 119 8.85 -14.17 6.50
C VAL A 119 10.09 -13.85 7.34
N PRO A 120 11.29 -13.85 6.76
CA PRO A 120 12.51 -13.61 7.52
C PRO A 120 12.55 -12.21 8.13
N PRO A 121 12.66 -12.06 9.47
CA PRO A 121 12.62 -10.75 10.14
C PRO A 121 13.74 -9.80 9.68
N HIS A 122 14.93 -10.33 9.39
CA HIS A 122 16.07 -9.52 8.95
C HIS A 122 15.83 -8.87 7.58
N LEU A 123 15.09 -9.50 6.66
CA LEU A 123 14.74 -8.90 5.37
C LEU A 123 13.73 -7.75 5.54
N LEU A 124 12.87 -7.80 6.55
CA LEU A 124 11.95 -6.72 6.86
C LEU A 124 12.67 -5.54 7.52
N SER A 125 13.68 -5.80 8.32
CA SER A 125 14.49 -4.78 8.99
C SER A 125 15.57 -4.17 8.11
N SER A 126 15.98 -4.81 7.03
CA SER A 126 16.97 -4.29 6.07
C SER A 126 16.38 -3.34 5.03
N SER A 127 15.10 -3.40 4.77
CA SER A 127 14.42 -2.51 3.82
C SER A 127 14.10 -1.16 4.46
N GLN A 128 14.11 -0.08 3.68
CA GLN A 128 13.81 1.27 4.20
C GLN A 128 12.33 1.43 4.54
N VAL A 129 11.45 0.76 3.79
CA VAL A 129 10.00 0.89 3.92
C VAL A 129 9.32 -0.46 3.92
N ASN A 130 8.41 -0.65 4.87
CA ASN A 130 7.50 -1.79 4.92
C ASN A 130 6.06 -1.29 4.80
N ILE A 131 5.26 -1.88 3.90
CA ILE A 131 3.86 -1.52 3.69
C ILE A 131 3.00 -2.74 3.97
N LEU A 132 2.22 -2.68 5.03
CA LEU A 132 1.22 -3.68 5.36
C LEU A 132 -0.08 -3.36 4.63
N ILE A 133 -0.48 -4.20 3.70
CA ILE A 133 -1.75 -4.09 2.99
C ILE A 133 -2.83 -4.79 3.82
N ALA A 134 -3.91 -4.08 4.11
CA ALA A 134 -5.06 -4.62 4.83
C ALA A 134 -6.36 -4.35 4.08
N ASN A 135 -7.21 -5.36 3.95
CA ASN A 135 -8.53 -5.21 3.36
C ASN A 135 -9.52 -4.70 4.41
N VAL A 136 -10.05 -3.50 4.24
CA VAL A 136 -10.99 -2.88 5.21
C VAL A 136 -12.31 -3.65 5.37
N ARG A 137 -12.64 -4.55 4.43
CA ARG A 137 -13.85 -5.38 4.50
C ARG A 137 -13.66 -6.63 5.36
N ARG A 138 -12.43 -6.94 5.72
CA ARG A 138 -12.11 -8.05 6.60
C ARG A 138 -12.31 -7.63 8.06
N VAL A 139 -12.93 -8.49 8.85
CA VAL A 139 -13.02 -8.29 10.29
C VAL A 139 -11.67 -8.62 10.92
N TRP A 140 -11.09 -7.66 11.63
CA TRP A 140 -9.84 -7.84 12.34
C TRP A 140 -10.02 -8.70 13.59
N LYS A 141 -9.14 -9.68 13.75
CA LYS A 141 -9.07 -10.60 14.88
C LYS A 141 -8.00 -10.13 15.87
N ASN A 142 -8.00 -10.73 17.05
CA ASN A 142 -6.93 -10.45 18.02
C ASN A 142 -5.54 -10.88 17.50
N SER A 143 -5.48 -11.98 16.76
CA SER A 143 -4.24 -12.40 16.08
C SER A 143 -3.67 -11.34 15.12
N ASP A 144 -4.52 -10.55 14.45
CA ASP A 144 -4.06 -9.48 13.56
C ASP A 144 -3.34 -8.38 14.35
N LYS A 145 -3.84 -8.06 15.53
CA LYS A 145 -3.21 -7.08 16.44
C LYS A 145 -1.84 -7.56 16.91
N GLU A 146 -1.74 -8.86 17.21
CA GLU A 146 -0.47 -9.48 17.59
C GLU A 146 0.53 -9.44 16.44
N PHE A 147 0.11 -9.76 15.21
CA PHE A 147 0.95 -9.65 14.02
C PHE A 147 1.41 -8.20 13.76
N VAL A 148 0.54 -7.22 13.90
CA VAL A 148 0.93 -5.81 13.76
C VAL A 148 1.94 -5.42 14.84
N SER A 149 1.75 -5.86 16.08
CA SER A 149 2.69 -5.60 17.18
C SER A 149 4.04 -6.25 16.91
N TYR A 150 4.06 -7.48 16.43
CA TYR A 150 5.25 -8.20 16.01
C TYR A 150 5.98 -7.48 14.86
N LEU A 151 5.25 -7.06 13.81
CA LEU A 151 5.84 -6.30 12.71
C LEU A 151 6.45 -4.99 13.20
N ARG A 152 5.79 -4.27 14.10
CA ARG A 152 6.32 -3.01 14.69
C ARG A 152 7.62 -3.25 15.45
N GLU A 153 7.73 -4.37 16.15
CA GLU A 153 8.95 -4.72 16.89
C GLU A 153 10.12 -5.01 15.93
N ILE A 154 9.89 -5.79 14.88
CA ILE A 154 10.91 -6.12 13.88
C ILE A 154 11.33 -4.88 13.10
N THR A 155 10.38 -4.04 12.72
CA THR A 155 10.60 -2.88 11.85
C THR A 155 10.84 -1.58 12.61
N LYS A 156 11.16 -1.63 13.91
CA LYS A 156 11.33 -0.43 14.74
C LYS A 156 12.36 0.57 14.22
N ASN A 157 13.35 0.12 13.47
CA ASN A 157 14.38 0.96 12.87
C ASN A 157 14.09 1.34 11.41
N THR A 158 12.94 0.95 10.89
CA THR A 158 12.50 1.21 9.51
C THR A 158 11.08 1.77 9.54
N SER A 159 10.57 2.19 8.40
CA SER A 159 9.21 2.75 8.35
C SER A 159 8.18 1.67 8.05
N LEU A 160 7.17 1.56 8.89
CA LEU A 160 6.01 0.69 8.67
C LEU A 160 4.76 1.52 8.38
N TYR A 161 4.18 1.35 7.20
CA TYR A 161 2.93 1.97 6.77
C TYR A 161 1.81 0.95 6.67
N LEU A 162 0.61 1.34 7.06
CA LEU A 162 -0.61 0.58 6.79
C LEU A 162 -1.29 1.14 5.55
N TYR A 163 -1.54 0.30 4.56
CA TYR A 163 -2.29 0.65 3.36
C TYR A 163 -3.65 -0.07 3.37
N LEU A 164 -4.72 0.70 3.44
CA LEU A 164 -6.09 0.18 3.49
C LEU A 164 -6.63 -0.04 2.07
N ASN A 165 -6.75 -1.29 1.68
CA ASN A 165 -7.33 -1.68 0.39
C ASN A 165 -8.85 -1.88 0.51
N ASN A 166 -9.59 -1.68 -0.58
CA ASN A 166 -11.06 -1.76 -0.63
C ASN A 166 -11.78 -0.73 0.25
N ALA A 167 -11.14 0.39 0.57
CA ALA A 167 -11.72 1.48 1.34
C ALA A 167 -12.92 2.11 0.63
N SER A 168 -13.83 2.71 1.38
CA SER A 168 -14.90 3.51 0.81
C SER A 168 -14.35 4.77 0.16
N ARG A 169 -15.12 5.36 -0.74
CA ARG A 169 -14.71 6.60 -1.42
C ARG A 169 -14.45 7.72 -0.43
N GLU A 170 -15.35 7.86 0.53
CA GLU A 170 -15.29 8.89 1.58
C GLU A 170 -13.99 8.77 2.38
N ALA A 171 -13.64 7.56 2.82
CA ALA A 171 -12.41 7.31 3.56
C ALA A 171 -11.14 7.62 2.72
N VAL A 172 -11.19 7.39 1.40
CA VAL A 172 -10.05 7.75 0.52
C VAL A 172 -9.96 9.26 0.35
N GLU A 173 -11.10 9.95 0.20
CA GLU A 173 -11.16 11.40 0.03
C GLU A 173 -10.65 12.19 1.23
N ASP A 174 -10.77 11.65 2.44
CA ASP A 174 -10.20 12.25 3.66
C ASP A 174 -8.66 12.41 3.57
N PHE A 175 -8.01 11.55 2.78
CA PHE A 175 -6.55 11.59 2.60
C PHE A 175 -6.11 12.22 1.27
N THR A 176 -6.88 12.02 0.21
CA THR A 176 -6.47 12.39 -1.16
C THR A 176 -7.16 13.64 -1.68
N GLY A 177 -8.14 14.17 -0.93
CA GLY A 177 -9.05 15.18 -1.41
C GLY A 177 -10.13 14.60 -2.32
N GLN A 178 -10.97 15.46 -2.87
CA GLN A 178 -12.13 15.05 -3.67
C GLN A 178 -11.74 14.24 -4.91
N LEU A 179 -12.30 13.02 -5.00
CA LEU A 179 -12.15 12.15 -6.15
C LEU A 179 -13.17 12.48 -7.25
N PRO A 180 -12.82 12.31 -8.55
CA PRO A 180 -13.76 12.46 -9.65
C PRO A 180 -14.98 11.49 -9.53
N PRO A 181 -16.14 11.79 -10.14
CA PRO A 181 -16.48 13.08 -10.74
C PRO A 181 -16.83 14.14 -9.68
N GLN A 182 -16.32 15.33 -9.87
CA GLN A 182 -16.74 16.49 -9.06
C GLN A 182 -18.03 17.05 -9.65
N THR A 183 -19.17 16.70 -9.07
CA THR A 183 -20.44 17.32 -9.48
C THR A 183 -20.62 18.65 -8.73
N SER A 184 -21.20 19.65 -9.38
CA SER A 184 -21.49 20.95 -8.77
C SER A 184 -22.26 20.83 -7.47
N MET A 185 -23.21 19.89 -7.42
CA MET A 185 -24.02 19.61 -6.23
C MET A 185 -23.18 19.05 -5.08
N ARG A 186 -22.24 18.16 -5.37
CA ARG A 186 -21.34 17.58 -4.38
C ARG A 186 -20.33 18.61 -3.85
N SER A 187 -19.80 19.45 -4.73
CA SER A 187 -18.94 20.56 -4.33
C SER A 187 -19.68 21.53 -3.42
N PHE A 188 -20.97 21.81 -3.71
CA PHE A 188 -21.82 22.65 -2.89
C PHE A 188 -22.12 22.03 -1.52
N THR A 189 -22.51 20.76 -1.45
CA THR A 189 -22.77 20.07 -0.18
C THR A 189 -21.53 19.99 0.72
N ASN A 190 -20.36 19.68 0.16
CA ASN A 190 -19.12 19.69 0.91
C ASN A 190 -18.80 21.10 1.44
N ARG A 191 -18.97 22.14 0.61
CA ARG A 191 -18.77 23.52 1.04
C ARG A 191 -19.72 23.93 2.18
N MET A 192 -20.97 23.46 2.14
CA MET A 192 -21.91 23.65 3.24
C MET A 192 -21.51 22.93 4.53
N MET A 193 -20.99 21.69 4.43
CA MET A 193 -20.46 20.96 5.59
C MET A 193 -19.28 21.72 6.23
N TYR A 194 -18.32 22.19 5.42
CA TYR A 194 -17.18 22.96 5.93
C TYR A 194 -17.58 24.31 6.54
N MET A 195 -18.70 24.88 6.13
CA MET A 195 -19.25 26.10 6.72
C MET A 195 -20.08 25.85 7.98
N GLY A 196 -20.21 24.61 8.44
CA GLY A 196 -20.97 24.27 9.64
C GLY A 196 -22.49 24.40 9.50
N LEU A 197 -23.00 24.47 8.27
CA LEU A 197 -24.44 24.64 7.98
C LEU A 197 -25.23 23.31 8.04
N THR A 198 -24.56 22.20 8.22
CA THR A 198 -25.20 20.92 8.51
C THR A 198 -25.19 20.69 10.02
N ALA A 199 -26.37 20.64 10.62
CA ALA A 199 -26.53 20.34 12.04
C ALA A 199 -25.95 18.95 12.32
N THR A 200 -24.77 18.90 12.93
CA THR A 200 -24.29 17.67 13.56
C THR A 200 -25.11 17.46 14.82
N ASN A 201 -26.08 16.56 14.77
CA ASN A 201 -26.73 16.03 15.95
C ASN A 201 -25.72 15.18 16.74
N SER A 202 -24.84 15.84 17.47
CA SER A 202 -24.05 15.22 18.53
C SER A 202 -24.76 15.40 19.87
N ALA A 203 -25.92 14.73 20.01
CA ALA A 203 -26.50 14.48 21.29
C ALA A 203 -26.24 13.01 21.63
N ILE A 204 -25.08 12.71 22.15
CA ILE A 204 -24.83 11.51 22.94
C ILE A 204 -24.57 12.01 24.36
N LYS A 205 -25.57 11.85 25.21
CA LYS A 205 -25.42 11.82 26.66
C LYS A 205 -24.82 10.49 27.06
#